data_f7f3f4c0c9f05799a3e51e024d5fdd00
#
_entry.id   f7f3f4c0c9f05799a3e51e024d5fdd00
#
_cell.length_a   1.000
_cell.length_b   1.000
_cell.length_c   1.000
_cell.angle_alpha   90.00
_cell.angle_beta   90.00
_cell.angle_gamma   90.00
#
_symmetry.space_group_name_H-M   'P 1'
#
loop_
_entity.id
_entity.type
_entity.pdbx_description
1 polymer ?
#
loop_
_entity_poly.entity_id
_entity_poly.type
_entity_poly.pdbx_seq_one_letter_code
_entity_poly.pdbx_strand_id
1 'polypeptide(L)'
;MTLKTLVTGMAAAAMVAGAAAGVTSVASPAVSSAPAVQPVVWDIPMPQAPAPDLQSPLLQTLQALAGGGSFSGKASYIQGGIGRIEGIAADRAYNRAAAEGKFPLTFNIANIDSDGGVANADVTATSALGTTATQNVQFVAGPSPTGWQIGKASALNLLSAAS
;
A
#
# COMPACT_ATOMS: atom_id res chain seq x y z
N MET A 1 -29.22 -9.10 25.08
CA MET A 1 -29.84 -10.36 24.65
C MET A 1 -29.62 -10.44 23.15
N THR A 2 -28.88 -11.30 22.53
CA THR A 2 -28.58 -12.73 22.67
C THR A 2 -27.24 -13.01 22.00
N LEU A 3 -26.37 -13.69 22.71
CA LEU A 3 -25.18 -14.38 22.18
C LEU A 3 -25.63 -15.51 21.24
N LYS A 4 -24.90 -15.77 20.16
CA LYS A 4 -24.87 -17.08 19.51
C LYS A 4 -23.46 -17.55 19.26
N THR A 5 -23.13 -18.47 20.01
CA THR A 5 -22.09 -19.45 20.26
C THR A 5 -21.59 -20.18 19.01
N LEU A 6 -20.26 -20.27 18.93
CA LEU A 6 -19.39 -21.34 18.44
C LEU A 6 -19.99 -22.70 18.09
N VAL A 7 -19.49 -23.31 17.02
CA VAL A 7 -19.29 -24.76 16.94
C VAL A 7 -17.92 -25.08 16.36
N THR A 8 -17.09 -25.66 17.20
CA THR A 8 -15.82 -26.32 16.92
C THR A 8 -16.12 -27.74 16.42
N GLY A 9 -15.62 -28.12 15.28
CA GLY A 9 -15.67 -29.48 14.75
C GLY A 9 -14.26 -30.08 14.69
N MET A 10 -13.90 -30.88 15.69
CA MET A 10 -12.79 -31.83 15.63
C MET A 10 -13.27 -33.11 14.93
N ALA A 11 -12.55 -33.59 13.92
CA ALA A 11 -12.74 -34.93 13.38
C ALA A 11 -11.46 -35.74 13.61
N ALA A 12 -11.63 -36.82 14.32
CA ALA A 12 -10.61 -37.75 14.80
C ALA A 12 -10.15 -38.71 13.69
N ALA A 13 -8.89 -39.11 13.80
CA ALA A 13 -8.25 -40.15 13.02
C ALA A 13 -8.76 -41.54 13.43
N ALA A 14 -8.97 -42.42 12.47
CA ALA A 14 -9.11 -43.84 12.69
C ALA A 14 -7.98 -44.60 11.98
N MET A 15 -7.12 -45.24 12.77
CA MET A 15 -6.16 -46.24 12.32
C MET A 15 -6.86 -47.58 12.20
N VAL A 16 -6.65 -48.27 11.09
CA VAL A 16 -6.93 -49.69 10.97
C VAL A 16 -5.67 -50.43 10.55
N ALA A 17 -5.15 -51.23 11.44
CA ALA A 17 -4.12 -52.23 11.19
C ALA A 17 -4.75 -53.50 10.64
N GLY A 18 -4.27 -54.04 9.55
CA GLY A 18 -4.63 -55.33 9.00
C GLY A 18 -3.40 -56.01 8.44
N ALA A 19 -2.94 -57.06 9.15
CA ALA A 19 -1.94 -58.00 8.69
C ALA A 19 -2.57 -59.17 7.94
N ALA A 20 -2.07 -59.55 6.80
CA ALA A 20 -2.24 -60.88 6.22
C ALA A 20 -1.18 -61.23 5.18
N ALA A 21 -0.74 -62.44 5.27
CA ALA A 21 0.42 -63.09 4.72
C ALA A 21 0.41 -63.33 3.19
N GLY A 22 1.63 -63.31 2.65
CA GLY A 22 2.21 -64.26 1.70
C GLY A 22 1.61 -64.40 0.33
N VAL A 23 2.43 -64.03 -0.67
CA VAL A 23 2.76 -64.81 -1.87
C VAL A 23 3.96 -64.18 -2.56
N THR A 24 5.00 -65.00 -2.75
CA THR A 24 6.18 -64.68 -3.55
C THR A 24 5.80 -64.64 -5.03
N SER A 25 5.91 -63.54 -5.67
CA SER A 25 6.01 -63.45 -7.14
C SER A 25 7.15 -62.45 -7.47
N VAL A 26 8.13 -62.99 -8.17
CA VAL A 26 9.22 -62.26 -8.81
C VAL A 26 8.62 -61.25 -9.79
N ALA A 27 8.60 -60.00 -9.43
CA ALA A 27 8.23 -58.91 -10.30
C ALA A 27 9.48 -58.07 -10.55
N SER A 28 9.74 -57.84 -11.79
CA SER A 28 10.75 -56.93 -12.36
C SER A 28 10.81 -55.62 -11.63
N PRO A 29 11.97 -54.95 -11.52
CA PRO A 29 12.07 -53.65 -10.88
C PRO A 29 11.30 -52.63 -11.72
N ALA A 30 10.07 -52.34 -11.29
CA ALA A 30 9.39 -51.14 -11.74
C ALA A 30 10.21 -49.94 -11.19
N VAL A 31 10.83 -49.22 -12.05
CA VAL A 31 11.40 -47.92 -11.73
C VAL A 31 10.26 -47.04 -11.23
N SER A 32 10.12 -46.96 -9.90
CA SER A 32 9.31 -45.96 -9.28
C SER A 32 9.90 -44.60 -9.66
N SER A 33 9.28 -43.96 -10.63
CA SER A 33 9.54 -42.54 -10.86
C SER A 33 9.06 -41.80 -9.61
N ALA A 34 10.02 -41.38 -8.78
CA ALA A 34 9.73 -40.52 -7.66
C ALA A 34 8.97 -39.29 -8.19
N PRO A 35 7.89 -38.86 -7.55
CA PRO A 35 7.22 -37.64 -7.95
C PRO A 35 8.24 -36.50 -7.88
N ALA A 36 8.43 -35.83 -9.01
CA ALA A 36 9.28 -34.64 -9.06
C ALA A 36 8.68 -33.60 -8.13
N VAL A 37 9.34 -33.39 -6.99
CA VAL A 37 8.98 -32.32 -6.07
C VAL A 37 9.35 -31.04 -6.79
N GLN A 38 8.36 -30.36 -7.37
CA GLN A 38 8.59 -29.02 -7.92
C GLN A 38 8.86 -28.10 -6.73
N PRO A 39 9.99 -27.35 -6.74
CA PRO A 39 10.21 -26.36 -5.71
C PRO A 39 9.09 -25.32 -5.81
N VAL A 40 8.29 -25.20 -4.74
CA VAL A 40 7.36 -24.10 -4.61
C VAL A 40 8.23 -22.85 -4.40
N VAL A 41 8.41 -22.08 -5.45
CA VAL A 41 9.04 -20.76 -5.34
C VAL A 41 8.00 -19.89 -4.63
N TRP A 42 8.23 -19.65 -3.36
CA TRP A 42 7.51 -18.59 -2.65
C TRP A 42 7.99 -17.28 -3.27
N ASP A 43 7.12 -16.61 -4.02
CA ASP A 43 7.31 -15.21 -4.38
C ASP A 43 7.20 -14.40 -3.07
N ILE A 44 8.30 -14.42 -2.31
CA ILE A 44 8.46 -13.46 -1.23
C ILE A 44 8.68 -12.12 -1.93
N PRO A 45 7.78 -11.14 -1.76
CA PRO A 45 8.04 -9.80 -2.30
C PRO A 45 9.43 -9.38 -1.85
N MET A 46 10.34 -9.15 -2.79
CA MET A 46 11.66 -8.63 -2.45
C MET A 46 11.45 -7.35 -1.64
N PRO A 47 12.20 -7.17 -0.53
CA PRO A 47 12.20 -5.89 0.16
C PRO A 47 12.54 -4.81 -0.88
N GLN A 48 11.65 -3.86 -1.05
CA GLN A 48 11.87 -2.74 -1.94
C GLN A 48 13.13 -2.00 -1.49
N ALA A 49 13.99 -1.62 -2.43
CA ALA A 49 15.24 -0.98 -2.08
C ALA A 49 14.98 0.42 -1.49
N PRO A 50 15.59 0.75 -0.34
CA PRO A 50 15.52 2.10 0.20
C PRO A 50 15.99 3.11 -0.85
N ALA A 51 15.20 4.14 -1.13
CA ALA A 51 15.50 5.14 -2.14
C ALA A 51 15.56 6.56 -1.54
N PRO A 52 16.62 6.87 -0.76
CA PRO A 52 16.76 8.17 -0.10
C PRO A 52 16.85 9.34 -1.10
N ASP A 53 17.32 9.08 -2.31
CA ASP A 53 17.43 10.10 -3.37
C ASP A 53 16.07 10.66 -3.80
N LEU A 54 14.99 9.92 -3.54
CA LEU A 54 13.63 10.35 -3.86
C LEU A 54 13.04 11.29 -2.81
N GLN A 55 13.64 11.42 -1.64
CA GLN A 55 13.08 12.25 -0.56
C GLN A 55 12.79 13.68 -1.01
N SER A 56 13.75 14.31 -1.73
CA SER A 56 13.60 15.69 -2.18
C SER A 56 12.47 15.87 -3.20
N PRO A 57 12.39 15.13 -4.31
CA PRO A 57 11.32 15.29 -5.28
C PRO A 57 9.93 14.92 -4.73
N LEU A 58 9.83 13.90 -3.86
CA LEU A 58 8.56 13.54 -3.21
C LEU A 58 8.09 14.64 -2.25
N LEU A 59 9.02 15.20 -1.46
CA LEU A 59 8.72 16.32 -0.55
C LEU A 59 8.24 17.55 -1.33
N GLN A 60 8.88 17.89 -2.45
CA GLN A 60 8.46 19.00 -3.31
C GLN A 60 7.05 18.76 -3.88
N THR A 61 6.72 17.52 -4.25
CA THR A 61 5.37 17.16 -4.72
C THR A 61 4.32 17.42 -3.64
N LEU A 62 4.58 17.03 -2.39
CA LEU A 62 3.67 17.27 -1.26
C LEU A 62 3.54 18.76 -0.94
N GLN A 63 4.64 19.51 -0.97
CA GLN A 63 4.64 20.94 -0.73
C GLN A 63 3.86 21.69 -1.82
N ALA A 64 4.00 21.28 -3.09
CA ALA A 64 3.23 21.85 -4.19
C ALA A 64 1.71 21.59 -4.01
N LEU A 65 1.33 20.43 -3.53
CA LEU A 65 -0.07 20.09 -3.24
C LEU A 65 -0.62 20.85 -2.02
N ALA A 66 0.18 21.00 -0.97
CA ALA A 66 -0.20 21.74 0.23
C ALA A 66 -0.13 23.27 0.08
N GLY A 67 0.56 23.75 -0.92
CA GLY A 67 0.65 25.20 -1.22
C GLY A 67 -0.72 25.81 -1.53
N GLY A 68 -0.83 27.12 -1.45
CA GLY A 68 -2.04 27.86 -1.79
C GLY A 68 -2.44 27.70 -3.26
N GLY A 69 -3.66 28.09 -3.59
CA GLY A 69 -4.22 28.05 -4.93
C GLY A 69 -5.19 26.89 -5.17
N SER A 70 -5.81 26.88 -6.35
CA SER A 70 -6.81 25.90 -6.73
C SER A 70 -6.21 24.52 -7.03
N PHE A 71 -6.91 23.46 -6.66
CA PHE A 71 -6.51 22.08 -6.99
C PHE A 71 -6.53 21.79 -8.49
N SER A 72 -7.29 22.53 -9.27
CA SER A 72 -7.24 22.43 -10.75
C SER A 72 -5.85 22.78 -11.29
N GLY A 73 -5.16 23.77 -10.69
CA GLY A 73 -3.77 24.12 -11.03
C GLY A 73 -2.72 23.11 -10.55
N LYS A 74 -3.09 22.22 -9.62
CA LYS A 74 -2.23 21.19 -9.05
C LYS A 74 -2.46 19.80 -9.67
N ALA A 75 -3.33 19.70 -10.67
CA ALA A 75 -3.71 18.45 -11.31
C ALA A 75 -2.50 17.66 -11.87
N SER A 76 -1.43 18.34 -12.29
CA SER A 76 -0.20 17.71 -12.77
C SER A 76 0.56 16.93 -11.70
N TYR A 77 0.36 17.22 -10.42
CA TYR A 77 0.97 16.49 -9.30
C TYR A 77 0.17 15.28 -8.83
N ILE A 78 -1.02 15.05 -9.42
CA ILE A 78 -1.92 13.94 -9.08
C ILE A 78 -1.99 12.98 -10.25
N GLN A 79 -1.78 11.70 -10.01
CA GLN A 79 -1.86 10.66 -11.03
C GLN A 79 -3.26 10.64 -11.66
N GLY A 80 -3.31 10.78 -12.99
CA GLY A 80 -4.58 10.87 -13.72
C GLY A 80 -5.31 12.21 -13.54
N GLY A 81 -4.67 13.19 -12.88
CA GLY A 81 -5.28 14.50 -12.63
C GLY A 81 -6.39 14.46 -11.59
N ILE A 82 -7.11 15.57 -11.47
CA ILE A 82 -8.27 15.71 -10.58
C ILE A 82 -9.51 16.10 -11.41
N GLY A 83 -10.61 15.39 -11.19
CA GLY A 83 -11.87 15.72 -11.84
C GLY A 83 -12.43 17.05 -11.33
N ARG A 84 -13.27 17.69 -12.16
CA ARG A 84 -13.84 19.02 -11.82
C ARG A 84 -14.57 19.02 -10.47
N ILE A 85 -15.40 17.99 -10.22
CA ILE A 85 -16.17 17.88 -8.96
C ILE A 85 -15.23 17.62 -7.78
N GLU A 86 -14.25 16.72 -7.96
CA GLU A 86 -13.23 16.41 -6.96
C GLU A 86 -12.38 17.66 -6.63
N GLY A 87 -12.00 18.44 -7.64
CA GLY A 87 -11.25 19.69 -7.47
C GLY A 87 -12.03 20.71 -6.64
N ILE A 88 -13.32 20.90 -6.90
CA ILE A 88 -14.18 21.80 -6.11
C ILE A 88 -14.30 21.30 -4.66
N ALA A 89 -14.43 20.00 -4.44
CA ALA A 89 -14.50 19.43 -3.10
C ALA A 89 -13.17 19.61 -2.36
N ALA A 90 -12.03 19.39 -3.04
CA ALA A 90 -10.69 19.59 -2.51
C ALA A 90 -10.44 21.08 -2.15
N ASP A 91 -10.84 22.01 -3.02
CA ASP A 91 -10.73 23.45 -2.74
C ASP A 91 -11.53 23.86 -1.50
N ARG A 92 -12.74 23.31 -1.34
CA ARG A 92 -13.57 23.58 -0.15
C ARG A 92 -12.93 23.03 1.13
N ALA A 93 -12.41 21.79 1.09
CA ALA A 93 -11.73 21.19 2.23
C ALA A 93 -10.48 21.97 2.60
N TYR A 94 -9.67 22.36 1.59
CA TYR A 94 -8.50 23.19 1.77
C TYR A 94 -8.84 24.54 2.44
N ASN A 95 -9.82 25.25 1.91
CA ASN A 95 -10.23 26.57 2.42
C ASN A 95 -10.76 26.48 3.86
N ARG A 96 -11.47 25.39 4.21
CA ARG A 96 -11.92 25.14 5.57
C ARG A 96 -10.72 24.95 6.50
N ALA A 97 -9.80 24.06 6.14
CA ALA A 97 -8.61 23.79 6.93
C ALA A 97 -7.72 25.05 7.08
N ALA A 98 -7.66 25.89 6.04
CA ALA A 98 -6.95 27.18 6.08
C ALA A 98 -7.63 28.17 7.03
N ALA A 99 -8.97 28.25 7.02
CA ALA A 99 -9.73 29.08 7.94
C ALA A 99 -9.61 28.62 9.40
N GLU A 100 -9.38 27.31 9.63
CA GLU A 100 -9.10 26.73 10.94
C GLU A 100 -7.65 26.95 11.39
N GLY A 101 -6.80 27.57 10.58
CA GLY A 101 -5.40 27.83 10.91
C GLY A 101 -4.49 26.61 10.82
N LYS A 102 -4.91 25.54 10.13
CA LYS A 102 -4.11 24.32 9.98
C LYS A 102 -2.89 24.49 9.07
N PHE A 103 -2.88 25.49 8.19
CA PHE A 103 -1.79 25.77 7.27
C PHE A 103 -0.81 26.84 7.82
N PRO A 104 0.47 26.78 7.45
CA PRO A 104 1.09 25.83 6.52
C PRO A 104 1.26 24.43 7.09
N LEU A 105 1.25 23.43 6.22
CA LEU A 105 1.61 22.06 6.56
C LEU A 105 3.12 21.86 6.37
N THR A 106 3.76 21.18 7.31
CA THR A 106 5.13 20.67 7.16
C THR A 106 5.08 19.16 6.98
N PHE A 107 5.98 18.64 6.14
CA PHE A 107 6.03 17.21 5.83
C PHE A 107 7.35 16.60 6.22
N ASN A 108 7.30 15.42 6.78
CA ASN A 108 8.45 14.53 6.95
C ASN A 108 8.15 13.25 6.18
N ILE A 109 9.14 12.75 5.45
CA ILE A 109 9.04 11.52 4.66
C ILE A 109 10.07 10.53 5.19
N ALA A 110 9.62 9.32 5.46
CA ALA A 110 10.44 8.21 5.92
C ALA A 110 10.09 6.93 5.16
N ASN A 111 10.94 5.91 5.28
CA ASN A 111 10.70 4.58 4.73
C ASN A 111 10.32 4.62 3.24
N ILE A 112 11.14 5.29 2.44
CA ILE A 112 10.92 5.41 1.00
C ILE A 112 11.38 4.11 0.36
N ASP A 113 10.44 3.38 -0.22
CA ASP A 113 10.68 2.19 -1.02
C ASP A 113 10.27 2.47 -2.47
N SER A 114 11.10 2.10 -3.43
CA SER A 114 10.78 2.32 -4.84
C SER A 114 11.00 1.08 -5.68
N ASP A 115 10.08 0.85 -6.61
CA ASP A 115 10.15 -0.20 -7.62
C ASP A 115 9.48 0.26 -8.91
N GLY A 116 10.20 0.12 -10.03
CA GLY A 116 9.66 0.30 -11.37
C GLY A 116 8.96 1.62 -11.67
N GLY A 117 9.33 2.73 -10.99
CA GLY A 117 8.68 4.03 -11.17
C GLY A 117 7.48 4.27 -10.24
N VAL A 118 7.29 3.40 -9.26
CA VAL A 118 6.38 3.59 -8.13
C VAL A 118 7.22 3.73 -6.87
N ALA A 119 6.88 4.68 -6.02
CA ALA A 119 7.48 4.83 -4.69
C ALA A 119 6.39 4.86 -3.62
N ASN A 120 6.61 4.15 -2.53
CA ASN A 120 5.78 4.22 -1.34
C ASN A 120 6.59 4.84 -0.22
N ALA A 121 5.98 5.69 0.57
CA ALA A 121 6.67 6.34 1.67
C ALA A 121 5.71 6.64 2.82
N ASP A 122 6.22 6.63 4.04
CA ASP A 122 5.48 7.10 5.20
C ASP A 122 5.62 8.61 5.30
N VAL A 123 4.51 9.30 5.10
CA VAL A 123 4.43 10.75 5.14
C VAL A 123 3.77 11.19 6.43
N THR A 124 4.50 11.94 7.22
CA THR A 124 3.98 12.63 8.39
C THR A 124 3.74 14.10 8.06
N ALA A 125 2.49 14.52 8.08
CA ALA A 125 2.09 15.91 7.94
C ALA A 125 1.87 16.53 9.32
N THR A 126 2.43 17.70 9.55
CA THR A 126 2.23 18.48 10.78
C THR A 126 1.59 19.81 10.43
N SER A 127 0.46 20.12 11.05
CA SER A 127 -0.23 21.39 10.89
C SER A 127 0.45 22.51 11.67
N ALA A 128 0.14 23.76 11.33
CA ALA A 128 0.58 24.93 12.10
C ALA A 128 0.11 24.90 13.56
N LEU A 129 -0.97 24.17 13.87
CA LEU A 129 -1.49 23.97 15.21
C LEU A 129 -0.78 22.83 15.98
N GLY A 130 0.23 22.17 15.37
CA GLY A 130 0.99 21.09 15.97
C GLY A 130 0.31 19.71 15.86
N THR A 131 -0.86 19.61 15.22
CA THR A 131 -1.50 18.30 14.97
C THR A 131 -0.73 17.53 13.90
N THR A 132 -0.43 16.27 14.17
CA THR A 132 0.31 15.39 13.25
C THR A 132 -0.58 14.26 12.75
N ALA A 133 -0.41 13.89 11.47
CA ALA A 133 -1.02 12.72 10.87
C ALA A 133 0.03 12.00 10.02
N THR A 134 0.14 10.69 10.18
CA THR A 134 1.06 9.85 9.40
C THR A 134 0.26 8.89 8.53
N GLN A 135 0.61 8.82 7.25
CA GLN A 135 0.00 7.92 6.29
C GLN A 135 1.04 7.36 5.33
N ASN A 136 0.83 6.12 4.88
CA ASN A 136 1.58 5.58 3.76
C ASN A 136 1.01 6.17 2.46
N VAL A 137 1.89 6.76 1.66
CA VAL A 137 1.54 7.49 0.44
C VAL A 137 2.26 6.86 -0.73
N GLN A 138 1.50 6.55 -1.76
CA GLN A 138 2.04 6.08 -3.02
C GLN A 138 2.30 7.26 -3.95
N PHE A 139 3.48 7.25 -4.56
CA PHE A 139 3.88 8.16 -5.63
C PHE A 139 4.18 7.36 -6.90
N VAL A 140 3.94 7.97 -8.04
CA VAL A 140 4.19 7.37 -9.35
C VAL A 140 5.02 8.35 -10.18
N ALA A 141 6.04 7.85 -10.85
CA ALA A 141 6.80 8.66 -11.80
C ALA A 141 5.87 9.14 -12.92
N GLY A 142 5.89 10.43 -13.20
CA GLY A 142 4.95 11.02 -14.14
C GLY A 142 5.32 12.44 -14.58
N PRO A 143 4.56 13.02 -15.51
CA PRO A 143 4.86 14.31 -16.13
C PRO A 143 4.53 15.50 -15.21
N SER A 144 5.02 15.50 -13.99
CA SER A 144 4.94 16.63 -13.08
C SER A 144 6.25 17.42 -13.07
N PRO A 145 6.27 18.67 -12.60
CA PRO A 145 7.50 19.44 -12.46
C PRO A 145 8.58 18.79 -11.59
N THR A 146 8.17 17.92 -10.67
CA THR A 146 9.08 17.17 -9.79
C THR A 146 9.46 15.79 -10.35
N GLY A 147 8.85 15.36 -11.47
CA GLY A 147 8.97 14.03 -12.03
C GLY A 147 8.12 12.96 -11.30
N TRP A 148 7.41 13.34 -10.23
CA TRP A 148 6.60 12.45 -9.41
C TRP A 148 5.20 13.00 -9.20
N GLN A 149 4.23 12.10 -9.20
CA GLN A 149 2.82 12.40 -8.94
C GLN A 149 2.36 11.58 -7.73
N ILE A 150 1.50 12.16 -6.91
CA ILE A 150 0.83 11.38 -5.85
C ILE A 150 -0.24 10.47 -6.46
N GLY A 151 -0.34 9.24 -6.00
CA GLY A 151 -1.43 8.35 -6.38
C GLY A 151 -2.78 8.95 -5.98
N LYS A 152 -3.78 8.89 -6.87
CA LYS A 152 -5.09 9.53 -6.65
C LYS A 152 -5.74 9.10 -5.33
N ALA A 153 -5.69 7.82 -4.99
CA ALA A 153 -6.23 7.29 -3.73
C ALA A 153 -5.52 7.90 -2.52
N SER A 154 -4.17 7.98 -2.56
CA SER A 154 -3.36 8.58 -1.50
C SER A 154 -3.66 10.07 -1.33
N ALA A 155 -3.87 10.81 -2.44
CA ALA A 155 -4.24 12.22 -2.38
C ALA A 155 -5.59 12.43 -1.68
N LEU A 156 -6.60 11.60 -2.00
CA LEU A 156 -7.92 11.66 -1.38
C LEU A 156 -7.87 11.30 0.12
N ASN A 157 -7.07 10.31 0.49
CA ASN A 157 -6.87 9.92 1.89
C ASN A 157 -6.21 11.04 2.70
N LEU A 158 -5.17 11.68 2.13
CA LEU A 158 -4.52 12.82 2.79
C LEU A 158 -5.50 13.99 2.98
N LEU A 159 -6.32 14.28 1.98
CA LEU A 159 -7.32 15.33 2.07
C LEU A 159 -8.37 15.04 3.15
N SER A 160 -8.81 13.78 3.25
CA SER A 160 -9.73 13.34 4.29
C SER A 160 -9.14 13.43 5.70
N ALA A 161 -7.84 13.17 5.85
CA ALA A 161 -7.16 13.27 7.14
C ALA A 161 -6.91 14.73 7.57
N ALA A 162 -6.93 15.67 6.62
CA ALA A 162 -6.74 17.11 6.89
C ALA A 162 -8.06 17.87 7.15
N SER A 163 -9.24 17.20 6.94
CA SER A 163 -10.59 17.82 7.03
C SER A 163 -11.14 17.92 8.47
#